data_dd3bc3ad480a4cb66ea3bc17f33c5434
#
_entry.id   dd3bc3ad480a4cb66ea3bc17f33c5434
#
_cell.length_a   1.000
_cell.length_b   1.000
_cell.length_c   1.000
_cell.angle_alpha   90.00
_cell.angle_beta   90.00
_cell.angle_gamma   90.00
#
_symmetry.space_group_name_H-M   'P 1'
#
loop_
_entity.id
_entity.type
_entity.pdbx_description
1 polymer ?
#
loop_
_entity_poly.entity_id
_entity_poly.type
_entity_poly.pdbx_seq_one_letter_code
_entity_poly.pdbx_strand_id
1 'polypeptide(L)'
;MAAKKDRVLWADDEIDLLKPHILFLQDKGYEVIPVISGQDAIECCKEESFDIIFLDENMPGLTGLETLAQIKAINPDVPVVMVTKSEEESIMNQAIGNKIADYLIKPVNPNQLLLSIKKNVHKNVIISETTYFQRS
;
A
#
# COMPACT_ATOMS: atom_id res chain seq x y z
N MET A 1 21.70 14.19 -11.08
CA MET A 1 20.45 14.49 -10.38
C MET A 1 19.86 13.20 -9.79
N ALA A 2 19.50 13.21 -8.54
CA ALA A 2 18.93 12.02 -7.92
C ALA A 2 17.55 11.74 -8.48
N ALA A 3 17.22 10.48 -8.69
CA ALA A 3 15.90 10.06 -9.11
C ALA A 3 14.89 10.37 -7.99
N LYS A 4 13.67 10.73 -8.38
CA LYS A 4 12.58 10.94 -7.44
C LYS A 4 12.24 9.60 -6.77
N LYS A 5 12.11 9.61 -5.45
CA LYS A 5 11.71 8.41 -4.70
C LYS A 5 10.24 8.11 -4.90
N ASP A 6 9.92 6.83 -4.98
CA ASP A 6 8.52 6.40 -4.91
C ASP A 6 7.98 6.64 -3.50
N ARG A 7 6.74 7.08 -3.43
CA ARG A 7 6.11 7.50 -2.19
C ARG A 7 5.06 6.49 -1.74
N VAL A 8 5.18 6.06 -0.50
CA VAL A 8 4.30 5.07 0.13
C VAL A 8 3.53 5.75 1.26
N LEU A 9 2.21 5.77 1.16
CA LEU A 9 1.36 6.21 2.27
C LEU A 9 0.96 4.96 3.05
N TRP A 10 1.14 4.98 4.37
CA TRP A 10 0.80 3.82 5.21
C TRP A 10 -0.09 4.26 6.37
N ALA A 11 -1.34 3.80 6.35
CA ALA A 11 -2.33 4.10 7.40
C ALA A 11 -2.51 2.90 8.32
N ASP A 12 -2.19 3.09 9.59
CA ASP A 12 -2.31 2.05 10.62
C ASP A 12 -2.28 2.75 11.97
N ASP A 13 -3.27 2.52 12.83
CA ASP A 13 -3.31 3.17 14.15
C ASP A 13 -2.17 2.70 15.07
N GLU A 14 -1.56 1.56 14.76
CA GLU A 14 -0.40 1.05 15.47
C GLU A 14 0.88 1.22 14.65
N ILE A 15 0.96 2.28 13.82
CA ILE A 15 2.08 2.48 12.91
C ILE A 15 3.43 2.57 13.64
N ASP A 16 3.44 3.00 14.90
CA ASP A 16 4.66 3.06 15.69
C ASP A 16 5.29 1.68 15.91
N LEU A 17 4.48 0.64 15.93
CA LEU A 17 4.97 -0.75 16.05
C LEU A 17 5.58 -1.25 14.76
N LEU A 18 5.36 -0.54 13.66
CA LEU A 18 5.86 -0.90 12.33
C LEU A 18 7.10 -0.10 11.93
N LYS A 19 7.70 0.60 12.89
CA LYS A 19 8.89 1.41 12.64
C LYS A 19 10.02 0.64 11.96
N PRO A 20 10.35 -0.59 12.38
CA PRO A 20 11.40 -1.36 11.68
C PRO A 20 11.07 -1.61 10.21
N HIS A 21 9.81 -1.83 9.88
CA HIS A 21 9.35 -2.04 8.50
C HIS A 21 9.50 -0.74 7.70
N ILE A 22 9.15 0.38 8.31
CA ILE A 22 9.29 1.70 7.67
C ILE A 22 10.76 2.00 7.39
N LEU A 23 11.62 1.76 8.38
CA LEU A 23 13.06 1.98 8.22
C LEU A 23 13.65 1.09 7.12
N PHE A 24 13.19 -0.16 7.03
CA PHE A 24 13.61 -1.06 5.95
C PHE A 24 13.26 -0.48 4.58
N LEU A 25 12.03 0.00 4.42
CA LEU A 25 11.60 0.57 3.14
C LEU A 25 12.35 1.86 2.81
N GLN A 26 12.58 2.71 3.81
CA GLN A 26 13.38 3.93 3.62
C GLN A 26 14.79 3.61 3.19
N ASP A 27 15.40 2.57 3.77
CA ASP A 27 16.72 2.12 3.40
C ASP A 27 16.75 1.61 1.94
N LYS A 28 15.64 1.08 1.47
CA LYS A 28 15.53 0.62 0.07
C LYS A 28 15.21 1.74 -0.91
N GLY A 29 15.12 2.98 -0.44
CA GLY A 29 14.96 4.14 -1.30
C GLY A 29 13.54 4.67 -1.44
N TYR A 30 12.62 4.22 -0.59
CA TYR A 30 11.23 4.71 -0.61
C TYR A 30 11.01 5.81 0.40
N GLU A 31 10.12 6.74 0.07
CA GLU A 31 9.66 7.74 1.03
C GLU A 31 8.36 7.21 1.62
N VAL A 32 8.34 6.97 2.93
CA VAL A 32 7.17 6.43 3.61
C VAL A 32 6.52 7.53 4.45
N ILE A 33 5.24 7.74 4.23
CA ILE A 33 4.44 8.73 4.95
C ILE A 33 3.48 7.97 5.85
N PRO A 34 3.77 7.87 7.16
CA PRO A 34 2.89 7.15 8.09
C PRO A 34 1.77 8.06 8.56
N VAL A 35 0.56 7.50 8.62
CA VAL A 35 -0.59 8.16 9.23
C VAL A 35 -1.31 7.16 10.12
N ILE A 36 -2.12 7.65 11.06
CA ILE A 36 -2.71 6.82 12.11
C ILE A 36 -4.19 6.49 11.88
N SER A 37 -4.78 7.02 10.83
CA SER A 37 -6.21 6.80 10.57
C SER A 37 -6.54 6.85 9.10
N GLY A 38 -7.69 6.29 8.74
CA GLY A 38 -8.20 6.38 7.39
C GLY A 38 -8.51 7.81 6.98
N GLN A 39 -9.02 8.61 7.91
CA GLN A 39 -9.32 10.02 7.63
C GLN A 39 -8.05 10.78 7.26
N ASP A 40 -6.97 10.56 8.01
CA ASP A 40 -5.67 11.18 7.69
C ASP A 40 -5.18 10.75 6.31
N ALA A 41 -5.35 9.46 5.97
CA ALA A 41 -4.94 8.96 4.67
C ALA A 41 -5.70 9.64 3.54
N ILE A 42 -7.01 9.82 3.71
CA ILE A 42 -7.86 10.48 2.72
C ILE A 42 -7.43 11.94 2.54
N GLU A 43 -7.19 12.64 3.65
CA GLU A 43 -6.74 14.04 3.58
C GLU A 43 -5.39 14.15 2.86
N CYS A 44 -4.46 13.24 3.12
CA CYS A 44 -3.19 13.20 2.40
C CYS A 44 -3.41 13.01 0.90
N CYS A 45 -4.31 12.11 0.52
CA CYS A 45 -4.58 11.83 -0.90
C CYS A 45 -5.22 13.01 -1.63
N LYS A 46 -5.91 13.89 -0.90
CA LYS A 46 -6.49 15.10 -1.50
C LYS A 46 -5.42 16.15 -1.79
N GLU A 47 -4.34 16.14 -1.03
CA GLU A 47 -3.29 17.17 -1.11
C GLU A 47 -2.06 16.73 -1.89
N GLU A 48 -1.76 15.43 -1.87
CA GLU A 48 -0.54 14.88 -2.44
C GLU A 48 -0.85 13.61 -3.22
N SER A 49 0.07 13.22 -4.09
CA SER A 49 -0.02 11.95 -4.80
C SER A 49 0.93 10.93 -4.20
N PHE A 50 0.54 9.67 -4.26
CA PHE A 50 1.34 8.55 -3.78
C PHE A 50 1.43 7.48 -4.86
N ASP A 51 2.50 6.70 -4.80
CA ASP A 51 2.71 5.62 -5.77
C ASP A 51 2.05 4.32 -5.33
N ILE A 52 1.89 4.15 -4.02
CA ILE A 52 1.20 3.00 -3.43
C ILE A 52 0.71 3.37 -2.03
N ILE A 53 -0.38 2.73 -1.60
CA ILE A 53 -0.97 2.99 -0.30
C ILE A 53 -1.17 1.67 0.44
N PHE A 54 -0.71 1.61 1.69
CA PHE A 54 -0.96 0.49 2.60
C PHE A 54 -2.02 0.89 3.61
N LEU A 55 -3.03 0.04 3.80
CA LEU A 55 -4.13 0.29 4.75
C LEU A 55 -4.34 -0.90 5.67
N ASP A 56 -4.50 -0.64 6.97
CA ASP A 56 -5.02 -1.64 7.89
C ASP A 56 -6.55 -1.57 7.87
N GLU A 57 -7.21 -2.69 8.09
CA GLU A 57 -8.67 -2.74 8.21
C GLU A 57 -9.13 -2.18 9.56
N ASN A 58 -8.41 -2.52 10.62
CA ASN A 58 -8.84 -2.23 12.00
C ASN A 58 -8.26 -0.89 12.49
N MET A 59 -8.95 0.18 12.19
CA MET A 59 -8.57 1.54 12.60
C MET A 59 -9.79 2.22 13.25
N PRO A 60 -9.56 3.09 14.26
CA PRO A 60 -10.66 3.89 14.81
C PRO A 60 -11.24 4.83 13.76
N GLY A 61 -12.55 5.04 13.83
CA GLY A 61 -13.24 5.85 12.82
C GLY A 61 -13.49 5.03 11.57
N LEU A 62 -12.94 5.48 10.45
CA LEU A 62 -13.10 4.75 9.19
C LEU A 62 -12.29 3.45 9.21
N THR A 63 -12.93 2.37 8.75
CA THR A 63 -12.22 1.10 8.54
C THR A 63 -11.32 1.21 7.32
N GLY A 64 -10.44 0.22 7.13
CA GLY A 64 -9.63 0.15 5.92
C GLY A 64 -10.47 0.06 4.65
N LEU A 65 -11.56 -0.73 4.67
CA LEU A 65 -12.46 -0.85 3.52
C LEU A 65 -13.15 0.47 3.19
N GLU A 66 -13.62 1.19 4.21
CA GLU A 66 -14.24 2.51 4.01
C GLU A 66 -13.23 3.50 3.44
N THR A 67 -12.01 3.47 3.95
CA THR A 67 -10.92 4.31 3.48
C THR A 67 -10.57 3.99 2.02
N LEU A 68 -10.46 2.70 1.71
CA LEU A 68 -10.18 2.22 0.36
C LEU A 68 -11.19 2.77 -0.65
N ALA A 69 -12.48 2.69 -0.33
CA ALA A 69 -13.52 3.17 -1.23
C ALA A 69 -13.37 4.67 -1.52
N GLN A 70 -13.08 5.46 -0.48
CA GLN A 70 -12.91 6.90 -0.64
C GLN A 70 -11.64 7.25 -1.41
N ILE A 71 -10.54 6.54 -1.16
CA ILE A 71 -9.29 6.76 -1.88
C ILE A 71 -9.48 6.44 -3.36
N LYS A 72 -10.15 5.35 -3.68
CA LYS A 72 -10.40 4.96 -5.08
C LYS A 72 -11.32 5.97 -5.79
N ALA A 73 -12.19 6.64 -5.06
CA ALA A 73 -13.00 7.72 -5.64
C ALA A 73 -12.16 8.96 -5.97
N ILE A 74 -11.11 9.23 -5.19
CA ILE A 74 -10.19 10.35 -5.42
C ILE A 74 -9.19 10.01 -6.53
N ASN A 75 -8.60 8.83 -6.47
CA ASN A 75 -7.59 8.37 -7.42
C ASN A 75 -7.84 6.88 -7.74
N PRO A 76 -8.57 6.60 -8.83
CA PRO A 76 -8.89 5.20 -9.18
C PRO A 76 -7.67 4.35 -9.53
N ASP A 77 -6.57 4.97 -9.93
CA ASP A 77 -5.41 4.26 -10.46
C ASP A 77 -4.34 3.93 -9.42
N VAL A 78 -4.39 4.55 -8.23
CA VAL A 78 -3.37 4.29 -7.23
C VAL A 78 -3.51 2.86 -6.68
N PRO A 79 -2.44 2.05 -6.67
CA PRO A 79 -2.52 0.73 -6.06
C PRO A 79 -2.67 0.84 -4.55
N VAL A 80 -3.64 0.11 -4.01
CA VAL A 80 -3.90 0.04 -2.57
C VAL A 80 -3.73 -1.40 -2.12
N VAL A 81 -2.97 -1.58 -1.06
CA VAL A 81 -2.66 -2.89 -0.47
C VAL A 81 -3.20 -2.92 0.95
N MET A 82 -3.97 -3.93 1.28
CA MET A 82 -4.39 -4.15 2.66
C MET A 82 -3.26 -4.84 3.42
N VAL A 83 -2.89 -4.32 4.58
CA VAL A 83 -1.87 -4.90 5.46
C VAL A 83 -2.48 -5.00 6.85
N THR A 84 -3.04 -6.14 7.19
CA THR A 84 -3.94 -6.27 8.33
C THR A 84 -3.89 -7.66 8.97
N LYS A 85 -4.33 -7.74 10.22
CA LYS A 85 -4.51 -9.04 10.91
C LYS A 85 -5.79 -9.74 10.48
N SER A 86 -6.71 -9.04 9.83
CA SER A 86 -8.01 -9.61 9.47
C SER A 86 -7.89 -10.66 8.38
N GLU A 87 -8.40 -11.84 8.66
CA GLU A 87 -8.49 -12.97 7.71
C GLU A 87 -9.96 -13.28 7.40
N GLU A 88 -10.87 -12.38 7.75
CA GLU A 88 -12.29 -12.58 7.48
C GLU A 88 -12.54 -12.58 5.98
N GLU A 89 -13.17 -13.63 5.50
CA GLU A 89 -13.45 -13.82 4.09
C GLU A 89 -14.30 -12.69 3.51
N SER A 90 -15.27 -12.21 4.28
CA SER A 90 -16.14 -11.12 3.83
C SER A 90 -15.34 -9.83 3.60
N ILE A 91 -14.37 -9.53 4.46
CA ILE A 91 -13.51 -8.35 4.32
C ILE A 91 -12.61 -8.52 3.09
N MET A 92 -12.02 -9.70 2.93
CA MET A 92 -11.16 -9.97 1.78
C MET A 92 -11.94 -9.85 0.46
N ASN A 93 -13.16 -10.37 0.43
CA ASN A 93 -14.01 -10.29 -0.77
C ASN A 93 -14.42 -8.86 -1.08
N GLN A 94 -14.73 -8.05 -0.07
CA GLN A 94 -15.05 -6.63 -0.28
C GLN A 94 -13.83 -5.86 -0.79
N ALA A 95 -12.65 -6.16 -0.26
CA ALA A 95 -11.40 -5.54 -0.73
C ALA A 95 -11.17 -5.86 -2.20
N ILE A 96 -11.34 -7.13 -2.59
CA ILE A 96 -11.21 -7.56 -3.99
C ILE A 96 -12.24 -6.81 -4.86
N GLY A 97 -13.48 -6.69 -4.39
CA GLY A 97 -14.53 -5.97 -5.10
C GLY A 97 -14.20 -4.49 -5.30
N ASN A 98 -13.40 -3.91 -4.41
CA ASN A 98 -12.92 -2.54 -4.54
C ASN A 98 -11.55 -2.46 -5.22
N LYS A 99 -11.13 -3.53 -5.88
CA LYS A 99 -9.94 -3.58 -6.75
C LYS A 99 -8.64 -3.31 -6.02
N ILE A 100 -8.44 -3.93 -4.85
CA ILE A 100 -7.14 -3.84 -4.17
C ILE A 100 -6.06 -4.49 -5.03
N ALA A 101 -4.84 -3.98 -4.85
CA ALA A 101 -3.68 -4.51 -5.55
C ALA A 101 -3.12 -5.76 -4.88
N ASP A 102 -3.22 -5.84 -3.53
CA ASP A 102 -2.69 -6.96 -2.77
C ASP A 102 -3.32 -6.99 -1.38
N TYR A 103 -3.25 -8.14 -0.71
CA TYR A 103 -3.78 -8.31 0.66
C TYR A 103 -2.75 -9.09 1.47
N LEU A 104 -2.10 -8.43 2.43
CA LEU A 104 -1.05 -9.01 3.24
C LEU A 104 -1.52 -9.18 4.67
N ILE A 105 -1.27 -10.36 5.24
CA ILE A 105 -1.71 -10.69 6.60
C ILE A 105 -0.56 -10.45 7.58
N LYS A 106 -0.82 -9.71 8.65
CA LYS A 106 0.16 -9.51 9.73
C LYS A 106 0.31 -10.79 10.57
N PRO A 107 1.50 -11.11 11.08
CA PRO A 107 2.72 -10.31 10.96
C PRO A 107 3.32 -10.40 9.57
N VAL A 108 3.66 -9.24 9.01
CA VAL A 108 4.20 -9.15 7.66
C VAL A 108 5.71 -8.98 7.71
N ASN A 109 6.40 -9.74 6.87
CA ASN A 109 7.84 -9.61 6.72
C ASN A 109 8.13 -8.36 5.87
N PRO A 110 9.14 -7.53 6.19
CA PRO A 110 9.47 -6.36 5.38
C PRO A 110 9.67 -6.67 3.89
N ASN A 111 10.22 -7.83 3.56
CA ASN A 111 10.40 -8.24 2.16
C ASN A 111 9.07 -8.43 1.43
N GLN A 112 8.01 -8.83 2.12
CA GLN A 112 6.68 -8.96 1.50
C GLN A 112 6.17 -7.59 1.07
N LEU A 113 6.42 -6.56 1.88
CA LEU A 113 6.06 -5.18 1.55
C LEU A 113 6.85 -4.71 0.33
N LEU A 114 8.14 -4.96 0.32
CA LEU A 114 9.02 -4.57 -0.78
C LEU A 114 8.59 -5.22 -2.09
N LEU A 115 8.30 -6.52 -2.06
CA LEU A 115 7.84 -7.24 -3.24
C LEU A 115 6.50 -6.71 -3.74
N SER A 116 5.59 -6.39 -2.82
CA SER A 116 4.30 -5.81 -3.19
C SER A 116 4.48 -4.45 -3.87
N ILE A 117 5.37 -3.61 -3.35
CA ILE A 117 5.68 -2.32 -3.97
C ILE A 117 6.22 -2.54 -5.38
N LYS A 118 7.22 -3.38 -5.53
CA LYS A 118 7.86 -3.62 -6.84
C LYS A 118 6.87 -4.17 -7.85
N LYS A 119 6.02 -5.08 -7.43
CA LYS A 119 5.01 -5.69 -8.30
C LYS A 119 3.98 -4.67 -8.78
N ASN A 120 3.60 -3.73 -7.94
CA ASN A 120 2.49 -2.81 -8.22
C ASN A 120 2.91 -1.45 -8.73
N VAL A 121 4.05 -0.92 -8.28
CA VAL A 121 4.52 0.42 -8.67
C VAL A 121 5.25 0.37 -10.00
N HIS A 122 6.10 -0.63 -10.20
CA HIS A 122 6.89 -0.79 -11.42
C HIS A 122 6.34 -1.91 -12.32
N LYS A 123 5.05 -2.06 -12.31
CA LYS A 123 4.34 -3.13 -12.99
C LYS A 123 4.70 -3.27 -14.46
N ASN A 124 4.71 -2.15 -15.18
CA ASN A 124 5.02 -2.17 -16.62
C ASN A 124 6.46 -2.55 -16.90
N VAL A 125 7.38 -2.09 -16.05
CA VAL A 125 8.79 -2.42 -16.17
C VAL A 125 9.00 -3.91 -15.93
N ILE A 126 8.39 -4.45 -14.87
CA ILE A 126 8.49 -5.87 -14.52
C ILE A 126 7.94 -6.74 -15.65
N ILE A 127 6.80 -6.39 -16.20
CA ILE A 127 6.18 -7.12 -17.31
C ILE A 127 7.09 -7.12 -18.52
N SER A 128 7.68 -5.97 -18.87
CA SER A 128 8.60 -5.86 -20.00
C SER A 128 9.82 -6.74 -19.81
N GLU A 129 10.42 -6.73 -18.64
CA GLU A 129 11.58 -7.57 -18.33
C GLU A 129 11.24 -9.05 -18.41
N THR A 130 10.10 -9.43 -17.85
CA THR A 130 9.63 -10.82 -17.89
C THR A 130 9.44 -11.28 -19.33
N THR A 131 8.83 -10.47 -20.15
CA THR A 131 8.62 -10.77 -21.57
C THR A 131 9.95 -10.95 -22.30
N TYR A 132 10.90 -10.06 -22.01
CA TYR A 132 12.22 -10.14 -22.61
C TYR A 132 12.92 -11.46 -22.26
N PHE A 133 12.94 -11.83 -21.00
CA PHE A 133 13.58 -13.06 -20.55
C PHE A 133 12.89 -14.30 -21.09
N GLN A 134 11.58 -14.28 -21.23
CA GLN A 134 10.84 -15.40 -21.77
C GLN A 134 11.14 -15.65 -23.25
N ARG A 135 11.53 -14.63 -23.98
CA ARG A 135 11.87 -14.74 -25.42
C ARG A 135 13.28 -15.29 -25.63
N SER A 136 14.13 -15.10 -24.66
CA SER A 136 15.50 -15.59 -24.77
C SER A 136 15.65 -16.98 -24.20
#